data_c9b7adb020dc6b9b3d26ed649aa867a2
#
_entry.id   c9b7adb020dc6b9b3d26ed649aa867a2
#
_cell.length_a   1.000
_cell.length_b   1.000
_cell.length_c   1.000
_cell.angle_alpha   90.00
_cell.angle_beta   90.00
_cell.angle_gamma   90.00
#
_symmetry.space_group_name_H-M   'P 1'
#
loop_
_entity.id
_entity.type
_entity.pdbx_description
1 polymer ?
#
loop_
_entity_poly.entity_id
_entity_poly.type
_entity_poly.pdbx_seq_one_letter_code
_entity_poly.pdbx_strand_id
1 'polypeptide(L)'
;MTDMSGLNERLLAGERILWSGRPAQGFLLTSRDAALIPMSLLWGGFAVFWETMVVTQQKTPGFFALWGIPFVLIGLYFIVGRFLLDAWIRSGMLYAVTDKRILISRSGPFAKFTAMSLDRLPEATISNNAGGRGTIRFGEPAPMWGRRNSMASWTPSLDPTPQFIAIEDARSVFDQVQRASRGGA
;
A
#
# COMPACT_ATOMS: atom_id res chain seq x y z
N MET A 1 10.62 -14.87 -2.53
CA MET A 1 9.40 -15.72 -2.56
C MET A 1 8.86 -15.77 -1.15
N THR A 2 7.74 -15.10 -0.88
CA THR A 2 7.07 -15.21 0.42
C THR A 2 6.32 -16.52 0.39
N ASP A 3 6.81 -17.46 1.15
CA ASP A 3 6.33 -18.83 1.14
C ASP A 3 5.09 -18.98 2.02
N MET A 4 4.10 -19.77 1.56
CA MET A 4 2.91 -20.15 2.35
C MET A 4 3.27 -20.86 3.65
N SER A 5 4.48 -21.47 3.73
CA SER A 5 5.00 -22.09 4.95
C SER A 5 5.03 -21.12 6.13
N GLY A 6 5.48 -19.88 5.92
CA GLY A 6 5.52 -18.87 6.97
C GLY A 6 4.15 -18.42 7.49
N LEU A 7 3.07 -18.70 6.74
CA LEU A 7 1.69 -18.45 7.18
C LEU A 7 1.17 -19.66 7.98
N ASN A 8 1.49 -20.87 7.54
CA ASN A 8 1.09 -22.09 8.21
C ASN A 8 1.67 -22.19 9.62
N GLU A 9 2.92 -21.74 9.83
CA GLU A 9 3.55 -21.71 11.14
C GLU A 9 2.87 -20.75 12.14
N ARG A 10 2.05 -19.83 11.62
CA ARG A 10 1.34 -18.82 12.43
C ARG A 10 -0.13 -19.15 12.66
N LEU A 11 -0.60 -20.30 12.16
CA LEU A 11 -1.96 -20.76 12.41
C LEU A 11 -2.10 -21.26 13.86
N LEU A 12 -3.26 -21.01 14.43
CA LEU A 12 -3.64 -21.58 15.71
C LEU A 12 -3.99 -23.07 15.57
N ALA A 13 -3.91 -23.80 16.67
CA ALA A 13 -4.32 -25.20 16.67
C ALA A 13 -5.77 -25.36 16.17
N GLY A 14 -5.93 -26.19 15.13
CA GLY A 14 -7.22 -26.44 14.51
C GLY A 14 -7.76 -25.30 13.61
N GLU A 15 -6.98 -24.25 13.34
CA GLU A 15 -7.35 -23.18 12.43
C GLU A 15 -7.17 -23.61 10.98
N ARG A 16 -8.16 -23.34 10.14
CA ARG A 16 -8.17 -23.71 8.72
C ARG A 16 -8.19 -22.49 7.83
N ILE A 17 -7.32 -22.50 6.80
CA ILE A 17 -7.33 -21.45 5.77
C ILE A 17 -8.52 -21.72 4.84
N LEU A 18 -9.42 -20.73 4.74
CA LEU A 18 -10.55 -20.74 3.82
C LEU A 18 -10.15 -20.14 2.46
N TRP A 19 -9.31 -19.10 2.49
CA TRP A 19 -8.79 -18.43 1.31
C TRP A 19 -7.41 -17.85 1.58
N SER A 20 -6.57 -17.85 0.56
CA SER A 20 -5.28 -17.14 0.60
C SER A 20 -5.02 -16.48 -0.74
N GLY A 21 -4.35 -15.31 -0.71
CA GLY A 21 -4.06 -14.55 -1.90
C GLY A 21 -2.91 -13.57 -1.71
N ARG A 22 -2.50 -12.98 -2.83
CA ARG A 22 -1.46 -11.94 -2.87
C ARG A 22 -2.01 -10.70 -3.56
N PRO A 23 -1.48 -9.51 -3.22
CA PRO A 23 -1.83 -8.31 -3.96
C PRO A 23 -1.31 -8.38 -5.39
N ALA A 24 -2.04 -7.75 -6.30
CA ALA A 24 -1.59 -7.58 -7.68
C ALA A 24 -0.24 -6.87 -7.72
N GLN A 25 0.61 -7.30 -8.63
CA GLN A 25 1.94 -6.72 -8.84
C GLN A 25 1.90 -5.65 -9.93
N GLY A 26 2.98 -4.87 -10.04
CA GLY A 26 3.11 -3.79 -11.01
C GLY A 26 2.57 -2.44 -10.49
N PHE A 27 2.36 -1.50 -11.41
CA PHE A 27 1.82 -0.18 -11.07
C PHE A 27 0.36 -0.30 -10.64
N LEU A 28 0.06 0.25 -9.47
CA LEU A 28 -1.30 0.33 -8.94
C LEU A 28 -1.70 1.79 -8.82
N LEU A 29 -2.75 2.17 -9.55
CA LEU A 29 -3.37 3.48 -9.42
C LEU A 29 -4.57 3.39 -8.48
N THR A 30 -4.64 4.33 -7.57
CA THR A 30 -5.73 4.48 -6.61
C THR A 30 -6.46 5.78 -6.85
N SER A 31 -7.65 5.95 -6.28
CA SER A 31 -8.40 7.22 -6.38
C SER A 31 -7.62 8.44 -5.86
N ARG A 32 -6.70 8.22 -4.91
CA ARG A 32 -5.82 9.27 -4.38
C ARG A 32 -4.84 9.80 -5.44
N ASP A 33 -4.48 8.96 -6.42
CA ASP A 33 -3.51 9.32 -7.46
C ASP A 33 -4.02 10.39 -8.40
N ALA A 34 -5.33 10.55 -8.52
CA ALA A 34 -5.95 11.64 -9.28
C ALA A 34 -5.50 13.04 -8.79
N ALA A 35 -5.27 13.21 -7.49
CA ALA A 35 -4.75 14.44 -6.91
C ALA A 35 -3.22 14.40 -6.76
N LEU A 36 -2.65 13.24 -6.40
CA LEU A 36 -1.23 13.12 -6.11
C LEU A 36 -0.35 13.21 -7.36
N ILE A 37 -0.80 12.71 -8.53
CA ILE A 37 -0.03 12.78 -9.78
C ILE A 37 0.16 14.22 -10.23
N PRO A 38 -0.90 15.05 -10.41
CA PRO A 38 -0.72 16.45 -10.77
C PRO A 38 0.17 17.21 -9.81
N MET A 39 0.00 17.00 -8.49
CA MET A 39 0.81 17.64 -7.47
C MET A 39 2.29 17.24 -7.54
N SER A 40 2.57 15.95 -7.75
CA SER A 40 3.95 15.46 -7.88
C SER A 40 4.63 15.94 -9.16
N LEU A 41 3.88 16.05 -10.27
CA LEU A 41 4.38 16.61 -11.52
C LEU A 41 4.68 18.10 -11.40
N LEU A 42 3.81 18.86 -10.71
CA LEU A 42 4.03 20.27 -10.45
C LEU A 42 5.29 20.48 -9.61
N TRP A 43 5.40 19.77 -8.50
CA TRP A 43 6.56 19.88 -7.61
C TRP A 43 7.85 19.40 -8.28
N GLY A 44 7.84 18.22 -8.86
CA GLY A 44 9.03 17.64 -9.50
C GLY A 44 9.45 18.45 -10.74
N GLY A 45 8.49 18.90 -11.55
CA GLY A 45 8.74 19.78 -12.68
C GLY A 45 9.37 21.11 -12.27
N PHE A 46 8.86 21.72 -11.20
CA PHE A 46 9.45 22.93 -10.64
C PHE A 46 10.88 22.69 -10.13
N ALA A 47 11.11 21.59 -9.41
CA ALA A 47 12.43 21.27 -8.88
C ALA A 47 13.47 21.06 -10.00
N VAL A 48 13.10 20.33 -11.07
CA VAL A 48 13.96 20.12 -12.24
C VAL A 48 14.22 21.45 -12.97
N PHE A 49 13.17 22.25 -13.18
CA PHE A 49 13.29 23.56 -13.82
C PHE A 49 14.24 24.47 -13.04
N TRP A 50 14.03 24.58 -11.73
CA TRP A 50 14.87 25.41 -10.86
C TRP A 50 16.33 24.96 -10.87
N GLU A 51 16.57 23.66 -10.73
CA GLU A 51 17.92 23.09 -10.76
C GLU A 51 18.61 23.34 -12.10
N THR A 52 17.89 23.16 -13.21
CA THR A 52 18.41 23.45 -14.54
C THR A 52 18.82 24.92 -14.67
N MET A 53 18.01 25.84 -14.18
CA MET A 53 18.33 27.28 -14.17
C MET A 53 19.57 27.59 -13.33
N VAL A 54 19.70 26.97 -12.15
CA VAL A 54 20.86 27.16 -11.27
C VAL A 54 22.14 26.64 -11.91
N VAL A 55 22.12 25.44 -12.48
CA VAL A 55 23.32 24.80 -13.07
C VAL A 55 23.77 25.50 -14.36
N THR A 56 22.84 26.05 -15.14
CA THR A 56 23.17 26.74 -16.40
C THR A 56 23.70 28.17 -16.20
N GLN A 57 23.51 28.77 -15.04
CA GLN A 57 24.04 30.09 -14.75
C GLN A 57 25.48 30.03 -14.29
N GLN A 58 26.41 30.52 -15.13
CA GLN A 58 27.87 30.49 -14.88
C GLN A 58 28.37 31.19 -13.63
N LYS A 59 27.55 32.06 -13.03
CA LYS A 59 27.89 32.86 -11.82
C LYS A 59 27.32 32.26 -10.51
N THR A 60 26.60 31.15 -10.58
CA THR A 60 25.98 30.57 -9.41
C THR A 60 27.02 29.76 -8.62
N PRO A 61 27.20 30.04 -7.30
CA PRO A 61 28.08 29.21 -6.48
C PRO A 61 27.67 27.73 -6.50
N GLY A 62 28.63 26.81 -6.63
CA GLY A 62 28.37 25.36 -6.71
C GLY A 62 27.55 24.79 -5.54
N PHE A 63 27.54 25.49 -4.40
CA PHE A 63 26.67 25.13 -3.26
C PHE A 63 25.18 25.11 -3.63
N PHE A 64 24.70 26.05 -4.47
CA PHE A 64 23.28 26.08 -4.86
C PHE A 64 22.91 24.92 -5.76
N ALA A 65 23.82 24.46 -6.63
CA ALA A 65 23.61 23.27 -7.44
C ALA A 65 23.52 22.00 -6.58
N LEU A 66 24.38 21.87 -5.55
CA LEU A 66 24.29 20.77 -4.60
C LEU A 66 23.02 20.83 -3.75
N TRP A 67 22.53 22.02 -3.43
CA TRP A 67 21.32 22.22 -2.63
C TRP A 67 20.04 21.78 -3.36
N GLY A 68 20.00 21.89 -4.69
CA GLY A 68 18.85 21.51 -5.50
C GLY A 68 18.70 19.99 -5.69
N ILE A 69 19.80 19.22 -5.63
CA ILE A 69 19.78 17.77 -5.83
C ILE A 69 18.75 17.04 -4.93
N PRO A 70 18.67 17.29 -3.61
CA PRO A 70 17.66 16.67 -2.75
C PRO A 70 16.23 16.92 -3.21
N PHE A 71 15.93 18.13 -3.72
CA PHE A 71 14.57 18.47 -4.19
C PHE A 71 14.22 17.72 -5.47
N VAL A 72 15.18 17.57 -6.38
CA VAL A 72 15.01 16.78 -7.60
C VAL A 72 14.79 15.31 -7.25
N LEU A 73 15.56 14.76 -6.31
CA LEU A 73 15.40 13.35 -5.86
C LEU A 73 14.03 13.14 -5.18
N ILE A 74 13.58 14.08 -4.37
CA ILE A 74 12.24 14.05 -3.75
C ILE A 74 11.16 14.11 -4.85
N GLY A 75 11.32 14.99 -5.83
CA GLY A 75 10.41 15.09 -6.98
C GLY A 75 10.33 13.76 -7.76
N LEU A 76 11.48 13.16 -8.06
CA LEU A 76 11.57 11.88 -8.75
C LEU A 76 10.93 10.74 -7.93
N TYR A 77 11.13 10.74 -6.61
CA TYR A 77 10.46 9.81 -5.71
C TYR A 77 8.93 9.95 -5.80
N PHE A 78 8.40 11.16 -5.77
CA PHE A 78 6.95 11.38 -5.83
C PHE A 78 6.35 11.01 -7.19
N ILE A 79 7.08 11.21 -8.29
CA ILE A 79 6.60 10.91 -9.65
C ILE A 79 6.62 9.40 -9.92
N VAL A 80 7.74 8.73 -9.64
CA VAL A 80 7.97 7.32 -9.99
C VAL A 80 8.30 6.45 -8.78
N GLY A 81 9.16 6.93 -7.89
CA GLY A 81 9.73 6.13 -6.80
C GLY A 81 8.69 5.53 -5.86
N ARG A 82 7.60 6.25 -5.57
CA ARG A 82 6.52 5.75 -4.72
C ARG A 82 5.81 4.52 -5.31
N PHE A 83 5.64 4.45 -6.63
CA PHE A 83 5.02 3.30 -7.29
C PHE A 83 5.93 2.07 -7.26
N LEU A 84 7.24 2.29 -7.47
CA LEU A 84 8.25 1.22 -7.38
C LEU A 84 8.33 0.68 -5.96
N LEU A 85 8.36 1.58 -4.96
CA LEU A 85 8.36 1.20 -3.55
C LEU A 85 7.10 0.42 -3.18
N ASP A 86 5.93 0.90 -3.61
CA ASP A 86 4.66 0.22 -3.36
C ASP A 86 4.62 -1.18 -4.00
N ALA A 87 5.04 -1.31 -5.25
CA ALA A 87 5.13 -2.60 -5.94
C ALA A 87 6.09 -3.56 -5.22
N TRP A 88 7.25 -3.05 -4.79
CA TRP A 88 8.23 -3.84 -4.06
C TRP A 88 7.68 -4.32 -2.70
N ILE A 89 7.03 -3.46 -1.91
CA ILE A 89 6.42 -3.84 -0.65
C ILE A 89 5.31 -4.88 -0.87
N ARG A 90 4.46 -4.69 -1.88
CA ARG A 90 3.38 -5.63 -2.23
C ARG A 90 3.89 -7.01 -2.63
N SER A 91 5.07 -7.10 -3.25
CA SER A 91 5.66 -8.39 -3.61
C SER A 91 5.94 -9.28 -2.38
N GLY A 92 6.16 -8.68 -1.22
CA GLY A 92 6.35 -9.35 0.06
C GLY A 92 5.07 -9.53 0.88
N MET A 93 3.89 -9.21 0.34
CA MET A 93 2.62 -9.34 1.08
C MET A 93 1.90 -10.65 0.76
N LEU A 94 1.26 -11.19 1.81
CA LEU A 94 0.45 -12.40 1.73
C LEU A 94 -0.78 -12.22 2.62
N TYR A 95 -1.93 -12.59 2.10
CA TYR A 95 -3.22 -12.52 2.77
C TYR A 95 -3.79 -13.90 3.00
N ALA A 96 -4.52 -14.09 4.11
CA ALA A 96 -5.35 -15.27 4.31
C ALA A 96 -6.61 -14.90 5.10
N VAL A 97 -7.67 -15.62 4.79
CA VAL A 97 -8.90 -15.67 5.56
C VAL A 97 -8.98 -17.08 6.12
N THR A 98 -9.12 -17.18 7.42
CA THR A 98 -9.29 -18.46 8.11
C THR A 98 -10.73 -18.57 8.66
N ASP A 99 -11.02 -19.66 9.30
CA ASP A 99 -12.28 -19.88 10.04
C ASP A 99 -12.38 -19.05 11.33
N LYS A 100 -11.27 -18.43 11.80
CA LYS A 100 -11.22 -17.67 13.06
C LYS A 100 -10.82 -16.21 12.88
N ARG A 101 -10.00 -15.89 11.89
CA ARG A 101 -9.39 -14.55 11.76
C ARG A 101 -8.93 -14.26 10.33
N ILE A 102 -8.67 -12.99 10.08
CA ILE A 102 -8.01 -12.50 8.88
C ILE A 102 -6.54 -12.30 9.19
N LEU A 103 -5.67 -12.75 8.29
CA LEU A 103 -4.23 -12.65 8.41
C LEU A 103 -3.66 -11.80 7.28
N ILE A 104 -2.86 -10.81 7.63
CA ILE A 104 -2.09 -9.98 6.70
C ILE A 104 -0.63 -10.08 7.10
N SER A 105 0.17 -10.72 6.27
CA SER A 105 1.62 -10.82 6.44
C SER A 105 2.32 -9.95 5.43
N ARG A 106 3.25 -9.14 5.88
CA ARG A 106 4.16 -8.35 5.06
C ARG A 106 5.59 -8.67 5.48
N SER A 107 6.40 -9.08 4.53
CA SER A 107 7.83 -9.37 4.72
C SER A 107 8.71 -8.20 4.26
N GLY A 108 10.02 -8.28 4.51
CA GLY A 108 10.98 -7.28 4.10
C GLY A 108 11.22 -6.19 5.16
N PRO A 109 11.79 -5.02 4.77
CA PRO A 109 12.21 -3.98 5.71
C PRO A 109 11.04 -3.32 6.47
N PHE A 110 9.82 -3.42 5.91
CA PHE A 110 8.60 -2.96 6.57
C PHE A 110 7.76 -4.14 7.09
N ALA A 111 8.42 -5.21 7.54
CA ALA A 111 7.76 -6.42 8.02
C ALA A 111 6.71 -6.11 9.08
N LYS A 112 5.51 -6.63 8.88
CA LYS A 112 4.39 -6.49 9.81
C LYS A 112 3.48 -7.70 9.66
N PHE A 113 3.04 -8.25 10.78
CA PHE A 113 2.00 -9.24 10.83
C PHE A 113 0.77 -8.67 11.54
N THR A 114 -0.38 -8.77 10.91
CA THR A 114 -1.65 -8.33 11.46
C THR A 114 -2.62 -9.50 11.43
N ALA A 115 -3.22 -9.80 12.57
CA ALA A 115 -4.29 -10.78 12.71
C ALA A 115 -5.51 -10.08 13.31
N MET A 116 -6.68 -10.27 12.71
CA MET A 116 -7.94 -9.70 13.17
C MET A 116 -8.97 -10.82 13.31
N SER A 117 -9.54 -10.95 14.51
CA SER A 117 -10.62 -11.93 14.76
C SER A 117 -11.86 -11.60 13.94
N LEU A 118 -12.50 -12.62 13.39
CA LEU A 118 -13.75 -12.46 12.62
C LEU A 118 -14.92 -11.99 13.50
N ASP A 119 -14.91 -12.33 14.80
CA ASP A 119 -15.96 -11.94 15.75
C ASP A 119 -15.97 -10.43 16.05
N ARG A 120 -14.83 -9.75 15.81
CA ARG A 120 -14.65 -8.32 16.09
C ARG A 120 -14.18 -7.56 14.85
N LEU A 121 -14.61 -8.02 13.68
CA LEU A 121 -14.22 -7.40 12.43
C LEU A 121 -14.83 -5.99 12.33
N PRO A 122 -14.02 -4.94 12.10
CA PRO A 122 -14.55 -3.62 11.80
C PRO A 122 -15.37 -3.65 10.50
N GLU A 123 -16.17 -2.61 10.29
CA GLU A 123 -16.89 -2.47 9.04
C GLU A 123 -15.93 -2.61 7.82
N ALA A 124 -16.26 -3.55 6.95
CA ALA A 124 -15.44 -3.83 5.79
C ALA A 124 -16.03 -3.14 4.56
N THR A 125 -15.20 -2.39 3.85
CA THR A 125 -15.57 -1.73 2.60
C THR A 125 -14.81 -2.35 1.43
N ILE A 126 -15.49 -2.50 0.29
CA ILE A 126 -14.88 -2.95 -0.95
C ILE A 126 -14.83 -1.82 -1.96
N SER A 127 -13.69 -1.63 -2.59
CA SER A 127 -13.52 -0.71 -3.70
C SER A 127 -12.99 -1.46 -4.92
N ASN A 128 -13.59 -1.21 -6.08
CA ASN A 128 -13.13 -1.79 -7.32
C ASN A 128 -12.00 -0.93 -7.89
N ASN A 129 -10.93 -1.60 -8.29
CA ASN A 129 -9.80 -0.99 -8.98
C ASN A 129 -9.91 -1.28 -10.49
N ALA A 130 -9.19 -0.52 -11.30
CA ALA A 130 -9.09 -0.80 -12.73
C ALA A 130 -8.58 -2.23 -12.99
N GLY A 131 -9.15 -2.92 -13.97
CA GLY A 131 -8.73 -4.27 -14.38
C GLY A 131 -9.39 -5.42 -13.62
N GLY A 132 -10.59 -5.24 -13.05
CA GLY A 132 -11.36 -6.32 -12.39
C GLY A 132 -10.85 -6.73 -11.00
N ARG A 133 -9.87 -6.01 -10.48
CA ARG A 133 -9.31 -6.20 -9.14
C ARG A 133 -10.00 -5.30 -8.14
N GLY A 134 -10.04 -5.71 -6.88
CA GLY A 134 -10.64 -4.90 -5.81
C GLY A 134 -9.75 -4.83 -4.57
N THR A 135 -9.99 -3.80 -3.77
CA THR A 135 -9.38 -3.64 -2.46
C THR A 135 -10.45 -3.76 -1.39
N ILE A 136 -10.24 -4.67 -0.43
CA ILE A 136 -11.09 -4.81 0.75
C ILE A 136 -10.36 -4.12 1.90
N ARG A 137 -11.03 -3.15 2.52
CA ARG A 137 -10.50 -2.41 3.67
C ARG A 137 -11.32 -2.74 4.90
N PHE A 138 -10.62 -2.99 6.01
CA PHE A 138 -11.21 -3.32 7.30
C PHE A 138 -11.06 -2.12 8.25
N GLY A 139 -12.14 -1.34 8.39
CA GLY A 139 -12.19 -0.11 9.17
C GLY A 139 -12.10 1.16 8.32
N GLU A 140 -12.17 2.30 8.98
CA GLU A 140 -12.12 3.60 8.34
C GLU A 140 -10.76 3.90 7.70
N PRO A 141 -10.75 4.56 6.54
CA PRO A 141 -9.52 4.97 5.90
C PRO A 141 -8.78 5.99 6.78
N ALA A 142 -7.48 5.80 6.92
CA ALA A 142 -6.64 6.79 7.58
C ALA A 142 -6.73 8.14 6.86
N PRO A 143 -6.90 9.26 7.60
CA PRO A 143 -6.98 10.58 7.00
C PRO A 143 -5.71 10.89 6.20
N MET A 144 -5.87 11.53 5.05
CA MET A 144 -4.77 11.85 4.13
C MET A 144 -3.76 12.83 4.75
N TRP A 145 -4.24 13.69 5.67
CA TRP A 145 -3.46 14.67 6.40
C TRP A 145 -3.53 14.36 7.89
N GLY A 146 -2.42 13.95 8.47
CA GLY A 146 -2.36 13.65 9.90
C GLY A 146 -0.94 13.29 10.35
N ARG A 147 -0.64 13.58 11.61
CA ARG A 147 0.67 13.38 12.25
C ARG A 147 1.23 11.96 12.18
N ARG A 148 0.40 10.95 11.92
CA ARG A 148 0.78 9.54 11.98
C ARG A 148 1.25 8.93 10.66
N ASN A 149 1.05 9.60 9.50
CA ASN A 149 1.09 8.87 8.23
C ASN A 149 1.63 9.61 7.01
N SER A 150 2.64 10.46 7.13
CA SER A 150 3.13 11.19 5.95
C SER A 150 3.55 10.28 4.79
N MET A 151 4.24 9.18 5.06
CA MET A 151 4.70 8.25 4.02
C MET A 151 3.61 7.25 3.59
N ALA A 152 2.75 6.81 4.51
CA ALA A 152 1.65 5.90 4.24
C ALA A 152 0.54 6.52 3.37
N SER A 153 0.42 7.86 3.38
CA SER A 153 -0.54 8.55 2.51
C SER A 153 -0.16 8.46 1.02
N TRP A 154 1.12 8.32 0.74
CA TRP A 154 1.67 8.25 -0.63
C TRP A 154 1.86 6.83 -1.14
N THR A 155 1.90 5.85 -0.23
CA THR A 155 2.19 4.44 -0.55
C THR A 155 1.07 3.56 0.03
N PRO A 156 0.12 3.07 -0.78
CA PRO A 156 -1.04 2.30 -0.31
C PRO A 156 -0.69 1.09 0.56
N SER A 157 0.41 0.41 0.26
CA SER A 157 0.88 -0.76 1.03
C SER A 157 1.39 -0.44 2.43
N LEU A 158 1.64 0.84 2.73
CA LEU A 158 2.05 1.33 4.06
C LEU A 158 0.88 1.92 4.87
N ASP A 159 -0.33 1.97 4.30
CA ASP A 159 -1.52 2.42 5.04
C ASP A 159 -1.67 1.57 6.31
N PRO A 160 -1.83 2.20 7.49
CA PRO A 160 -1.98 1.48 8.75
C PRO A 160 -3.31 0.73 8.85
N THR A 161 -4.33 1.15 8.09
CA THR A 161 -5.62 0.47 8.03
C THR A 161 -5.44 -0.90 7.38
N PRO A 162 -5.82 -1.98 8.05
CA PRO A 162 -5.72 -3.31 7.49
C PRO A 162 -6.54 -3.42 6.22
N GLN A 163 -5.93 -3.96 5.15
CA GLN A 163 -6.61 -4.07 3.86
C GLN A 163 -6.00 -5.17 2.99
N PHE A 164 -6.84 -5.78 2.15
CA PHE A 164 -6.41 -6.63 1.05
C PHE A 164 -6.34 -5.77 -0.22
N ILE A 165 -5.13 -5.43 -0.65
CA ILE A 165 -4.91 -4.47 -1.74
C ILE A 165 -4.96 -5.19 -3.08
N ALA A 166 -5.80 -4.71 -4.00
CA ALA A 166 -5.84 -5.12 -5.41
C ALA A 166 -5.80 -6.65 -5.59
N ILE A 167 -6.64 -7.37 -4.86
CA ILE A 167 -6.79 -8.82 -5.00
C ILE A 167 -7.73 -9.15 -6.16
N GLU A 168 -7.51 -10.32 -6.75
CA GLU A 168 -8.44 -10.88 -7.72
C GLU A 168 -9.72 -11.34 -7.00
N ASP A 169 -10.86 -11.28 -7.69
CA ASP A 169 -12.17 -11.71 -7.20
C ASP A 169 -12.54 -11.14 -5.81
N ALA A 170 -12.17 -9.88 -5.55
CA ALA A 170 -12.35 -9.23 -4.25
C ALA A 170 -13.79 -9.37 -3.71
N ARG A 171 -14.79 -9.41 -4.59
CA ARG A 171 -16.19 -9.59 -4.20
C ARG A 171 -16.44 -10.97 -3.59
N SER A 172 -15.94 -12.02 -4.22
CA SER A 172 -16.06 -13.39 -3.71
C SER A 172 -15.36 -13.53 -2.36
N VAL A 173 -14.16 -12.94 -2.23
CA VAL A 173 -13.40 -12.94 -0.97
C VAL A 173 -14.13 -12.14 0.11
N PHE A 174 -14.73 -11.01 -0.23
CA PHE A 174 -15.54 -10.21 0.70
C PHE A 174 -16.76 -10.99 1.21
N ASP A 175 -17.50 -11.66 0.31
CA ASP A 175 -18.63 -12.49 0.68
C ASP A 175 -18.20 -13.68 1.55
N GLN A 176 -17.02 -14.23 1.32
CA GLN A 176 -16.45 -15.30 2.14
C GLN A 176 -16.09 -14.82 3.55
N VAL A 177 -15.48 -13.63 3.66
CA VAL A 177 -15.21 -12.98 4.95
C VAL A 177 -16.51 -12.72 5.71
N GLN A 178 -17.53 -12.21 5.04
CA GLN A 178 -18.84 -11.97 5.65
C GLN A 178 -19.53 -13.25 6.13
N ARG A 179 -19.44 -14.32 5.35
CA ARG A 179 -19.99 -15.64 5.77
C ARG A 179 -19.23 -16.20 6.96
N ALA A 180 -17.91 -16.12 6.95
CA ALA A 180 -17.08 -16.62 8.04
C ALA A 180 -17.32 -15.82 9.35
N SER A 181 -17.52 -14.50 9.26
CA SER A 181 -17.83 -13.67 10.45
C SER A 181 -19.21 -13.95 11.04
N ARG A 182 -20.18 -14.38 10.23
CA ARG A 182 -21.54 -14.75 10.71
C ARG A 182 -21.64 -16.20 11.20
N GLY A 183 -20.79 -17.08 10.71
CA GLY A 183 -20.80 -18.51 11.05
C GLY A 183 -20.01 -18.85 12.31
N GLY A 184 -19.32 -17.90 12.93
CA GLY A 184 -18.59 -18.03 14.18
C GLY A 184 -19.39 -17.64 15.44
N ALA A 185 -20.69 -17.34 15.28
CA ALA A 185 -21.60 -17.02 16.39
C ALA A 185 -22.41 -18.24 16.82
#